data_3d5e8f3d1d55a104d3246883456fb90b
#
_entry.id   3d5e8f3d1d55a104d3246883456fb90b
#
_cell.length_a   1.000
_cell.length_b   1.000
_cell.length_c   1.000
_cell.angle_alpha   90.00
_cell.angle_beta   90.00
_cell.angle_gamma   90.00
#
_symmetry.space_group_name_H-M   'P 1'
#
loop_
_entity.id
_entity.type
_entity.pdbx_description
1 polymer ?
#
loop_
_entity_poly.entity_id
_entity_poly.type
_entity_poly.pdbx_seq_one_letter_code
_entity_poly.pdbx_strand_id
1 'polypeptide(L)'
;MMIMFPKQKKLRLKSKAEREKLALAVYERDQHKCVNCGRWVPGGRMFHHEPPRSQGGQDIIENAVLLCDDCHYKRHNTAEGREIADKCRRYLEWMSNEV
;
A
#
# COMPACT_ATOMS: atom_id res chain seq x y z
N MET A 1 -9.09 31.28 -19.94
CA MET A 1 -7.93 30.46 -20.27
C MET A 1 -7.83 29.30 -19.30
N MET A 2 -7.96 28.11 -19.79
CA MET A 2 -7.85 26.93 -18.94
C MET A 2 -6.39 26.61 -18.70
N ILE A 3 -5.98 26.66 -17.43
CA ILE A 3 -4.64 26.22 -17.07
C ILE A 3 -4.68 24.70 -17.01
N MET A 4 -4.06 24.08 -17.98
CA MET A 4 -3.90 22.63 -17.95
C MET A 4 -2.66 22.30 -17.12
N PHE A 5 -2.88 21.70 -15.97
CA PHE A 5 -1.77 21.16 -15.21
C PHE A 5 -1.28 19.90 -15.94
N PRO A 6 0.03 19.77 -16.15
CA PRO A 6 0.54 18.52 -16.71
C PRO A 6 0.15 17.38 -15.80
N LYS A 7 -0.27 16.27 -16.39
CA LYS A 7 -0.53 15.07 -15.62
C LYS A 7 0.73 14.75 -14.82
N GLN A 8 0.60 14.74 -13.50
CA GLN A 8 1.69 14.30 -12.66
C GLN A 8 2.04 12.86 -13.05
N LYS A 9 3.30 12.65 -13.36
CA LYS A 9 3.77 11.30 -13.58
C LYS A 9 3.63 10.53 -12.28
N LYS A 10 2.96 9.40 -12.33
CA LYS A 10 2.85 8.52 -11.18
C LYS A 10 4.25 8.06 -10.79
N LEU A 11 4.56 8.17 -9.52
CA LEU A 11 5.86 7.73 -9.03
C LEU A 11 5.98 6.22 -9.13
N ARG A 12 7.01 5.79 -9.86
CA ARG A 12 7.39 4.38 -9.97
C ARG A 12 8.87 4.27 -9.70
N LEU A 13 9.22 3.54 -8.66
CA LEU A 13 10.61 3.31 -8.31
C LEU A 13 11.20 2.30 -9.29
N LYS A 14 12.28 2.68 -9.95
CA LYS A 14 12.94 1.84 -10.96
C LYS A 14 14.01 0.94 -10.37
N SER A 15 14.65 1.41 -9.30
CA SER A 15 15.72 0.69 -8.66
C SER A 15 15.17 -0.36 -7.70
N LYS A 16 15.76 -1.56 -7.75
CA LYS A 16 15.45 -2.62 -6.80
C LYS A 16 15.72 -2.17 -5.37
N ALA A 17 16.84 -1.47 -5.16
CA ALA A 17 17.23 -0.98 -3.84
C ALA A 17 16.19 0.00 -3.28
N GLU A 18 15.68 0.90 -4.12
CA GLU A 18 14.65 1.84 -3.69
C GLU A 18 13.34 1.15 -3.33
N ARG A 19 12.94 0.14 -4.12
CA ARG A 19 11.74 -0.64 -3.83
C ARG A 19 11.87 -1.43 -2.53
N GLU A 20 13.04 -2.00 -2.28
CA GLU A 20 13.32 -2.73 -1.03
C GLU A 20 13.29 -1.79 0.16
N LYS A 21 13.82 -0.58 -0.02
CA LYS A 21 13.79 0.44 1.03
C LYS A 21 12.36 0.85 1.37
N LEU A 22 11.51 1.03 0.35
CA LEU A 22 10.11 1.33 0.57
C LEU A 22 9.40 0.16 1.28
N ALA A 23 9.65 -1.06 0.83
CA ALA A 23 9.07 -2.25 1.45
C ALA A 23 9.46 -2.36 2.93
N LEU A 24 10.71 -2.07 3.25
CA LEU A 24 11.17 -2.08 4.64
C LEU A 24 10.48 -0.98 5.46
N ALA A 25 10.35 0.20 4.89
CA ALA A 25 9.67 1.31 5.57
C ALA A 25 8.20 0.98 5.88
N VAL A 26 7.50 0.35 4.94
CA VAL A 26 6.12 -0.11 5.13
C VAL A 26 6.07 -1.17 6.24
N TYR A 27 6.97 -2.13 6.18
CA TYR A 27 7.07 -3.22 7.14
C TYR A 27 7.26 -2.70 8.57
N GLU A 28 8.17 -1.73 8.75
CA GLU A 28 8.42 -1.11 10.03
C GLU A 28 7.24 -0.25 10.50
N ARG A 29 6.67 0.56 9.61
CA ARG A 29 5.52 1.39 9.96
C ARG A 29 4.35 0.56 10.45
N ASP A 30 4.08 -0.56 9.77
CA ASP A 30 2.94 -1.42 10.08
C ASP A 30 3.27 -2.46 11.16
N GLN A 31 4.43 -2.32 11.80
CA GLN A 31 4.85 -3.10 12.96
C GLN A 31 4.88 -4.60 12.67
N HIS A 32 5.27 -4.97 11.45
CA HIS A 32 5.40 -6.36 11.01
C HIS A 32 4.08 -7.13 11.01
N LYS A 33 2.96 -6.44 11.08
CA LYS A 33 1.63 -7.06 11.15
C LYS A 33 0.78 -6.70 9.95
N CYS A 34 -0.05 -7.66 9.54
CA CYS A 34 -1.05 -7.43 8.51
C CYS A 34 -2.03 -6.34 8.96
N VAL A 35 -2.22 -5.33 8.14
CA VAL A 35 -3.13 -4.22 8.44
C VAL A 35 -4.58 -4.70 8.57
N ASN A 36 -4.95 -5.75 7.84
CA ASN A 36 -6.32 -6.26 7.86
C ASN A 36 -6.61 -7.19 9.04
N CYS A 37 -5.80 -8.21 9.25
CA CYS A 37 -6.09 -9.25 10.25
C CYS A 37 -5.20 -9.20 11.50
N GLY A 38 -4.14 -8.39 11.50
CA GLY A 38 -3.24 -8.27 12.64
C GLY A 38 -2.22 -9.37 12.78
N ARG A 39 -2.21 -10.36 11.88
CA ARG A 39 -1.27 -11.48 11.93
C ARG A 39 0.14 -10.97 11.66
N TRP A 40 1.11 -11.54 12.36
CA TRP A 40 2.52 -11.26 12.09
C TRP A 40 2.89 -11.73 10.68
N VAL A 41 3.63 -10.87 9.95
CA VAL A 41 4.06 -11.14 8.58
C VAL A 41 5.59 -11.31 8.57
N PRO A 42 6.11 -12.44 8.11
CA PRO A 42 7.56 -12.61 8.04
C PRO A 42 8.19 -11.82 6.90
N GLY A 43 9.36 -11.26 7.17
CA GLY A 43 10.27 -10.68 6.19
C GLY A 43 9.69 -9.72 5.15
N GLY A 44 9.82 -8.43 5.37
CA GLY A 44 9.21 -7.38 4.57
C GLY A 44 9.72 -7.25 3.15
N ARG A 45 9.41 -8.20 2.28
CA ARG A 45 9.81 -8.12 0.87
C ARG A 45 8.77 -7.49 -0.02
N MET A 46 7.51 -7.56 0.38
CA MET A 46 6.41 -7.11 -0.44
C MET A 46 5.42 -6.31 0.37
N PHE A 47 4.82 -5.36 -0.28
CA PHE A 47 3.72 -4.60 0.28
C PHE A 47 2.62 -4.55 -0.76
N HIS A 48 1.40 -4.28 -0.31
CA HIS A 48 0.25 -4.12 -1.17
C HIS A 48 0.06 -2.64 -1.50
N HIS A 49 -0.15 -2.33 -2.79
CA HIS A 49 -0.53 -0.98 -3.19
C HIS A 49 -2.03 -0.79 -2.96
N GLU A 50 -2.40 0.24 -2.21
CA GLU A 50 -3.79 0.62 -2.05
C GLU A 50 -3.95 2.11 -2.35
N PRO A 51 -4.56 2.47 -3.46
CA PRO A 51 -5.17 1.58 -4.46
C PRO A 51 -4.14 0.78 -5.24
N PRO A 52 -4.55 -0.31 -5.91
CA PRO A 52 -3.64 -1.10 -6.74
C PRO A 52 -2.95 -0.26 -7.81
N ARG A 53 -1.77 -0.70 -8.26
CA ARG A 53 -1.01 0.03 -9.29
C ARG A 53 -1.84 0.26 -10.55
N SER A 54 -2.63 -0.73 -10.95
CA SER A 54 -3.53 -0.62 -12.12
C SER A 54 -4.60 0.46 -11.95
N GLN A 55 -4.90 0.85 -10.73
CA GLN A 55 -5.90 1.86 -10.39
C GLN A 55 -5.28 3.16 -9.89
N GLY A 56 -4.01 3.37 -10.16
CA GLY A 56 -3.34 4.62 -9.85
C GLY A 56 -2.45 4.62 -8.62
N GLY A 57 -2.29 3.48 -7.95
CA GLY A 57 -1.41 3.39 -6.78
C GLY A 57 0.04 3.68 -7.14
N GLN A 58 0.67 4.57 -6.40
CA GLN A 58 2.06 4.98 -6.60
C GLN A 58 2.99 4.24 -5.65
N ASP A 59 4.29 4.26 -5.98
CA ASP A 59 5.34 3.65 -5.14
C ASP A 59 5.75 4.63 -4.04
N ILE A 60 4.79 4.95 -3.18
CA ILE A 60 4.98 5.85 -2.03
C ILE A 60 4.37 5.19 -0.79
N ILE A 61 4.86 5.58 0.36
CA ILE A 61 4.42 4.98 1.63
C ILE A 61 2.93 5.20 1.91
N GLU A 62 2.37 6.30 1.41
CA GLU A 62 0.95 6.64 1.58
C GLU A 62 0.03 5.76 0.74
N ASN A 63 0.58 5.01 -0.22
CA ASN A 63 -0.16 4.07 -1.06
C ASN A 63 0.26 2.62 -0.81
N ALA A 64 0.87 2.34 0.32
CA ALA A 64 1.41 1.01 0.60
C ALA A 64 1.03 0.53 1.99
N VAL A 65 0.57 -0.71 2.08
CA VAL A 65 0.22 -1.36 3.35
C VAL A 65 0.80 -2.76 3.39
N LEU A 66 1.06 -3.26 4.59
CA LEU A 66 1.49 -4.64 4.78
C LEU A 66 0.26 -5.53 4.92
N LEU A 67 0.17 -6.55 4.08
CA LEU A 67 -0.86 -7.59 4.17
C LEU A 67 -0.19 -8.95 4.22
N CYS A 68 -0.75 -9.86 5.01
CA CYS A 68 -0.32 -11.25 4.94
C CYS A 68 -0.77 -11.87 3.61
N ASP A 69 -0.17 -12.99 3.22
CA ASP A 69 -0.49 -13.62 1.94
C ASP A 69 -1.97 -13.94 1.79
N ASP A 70 -2.60 -14.39 2.85
CA ASP A 70 -4.02 -14.74 2.86
C ASP A 70 -4.91 -13.51 2.60
N CYS A 71 -4.68 -12.43 3.31
CA CYS A 71 -5.45 -11.19 3.13
C CYS A 71 -5.17 -10.55 1.76
N HIS A 72 -3.93 -10.63 1.29
CA HIS A 72 -3.58 -10.12 -0.03
C HIS A 72 -4.32 -10.90 -1.12
N TYR A 73 -4.37 -12.22 -1.01
CA TYR A 73 -5.13 -13.06 -1.92
C TYR A 73 -6.62 -12.69 -1.89
N LYS A 74 -7.20 -12.57 -0.71
CA LYS A 74 -8.62 -12.22 -0.54
C LYS A 74 -8.94 -10.83 -1.11
N ARG A 75 -8.02 -9.87 -0.97
CA ARG A 75 -8.20 -8.52 -1.50
C ARG A 75 -8.43 -8.53 -3.00
N HIS A 76 -7.73 -9.39 -3.73
CA HIS A 76 -7.79 -9.43 -5.18
C HIS A 76 -8.76 -10.47 -5.75
N ASN A 77 -9.12 -11.49 -4.99
CA ASN A 77 -9.76 -12.68 -5.56
C ASN A 77 -11.08 -13.07 -4.90
N THR A 78 -11.55 -12.36 -3.90
CA THR A 78 -12.78 -12.73 -3.19
C THR A 78 -13.70 -11.53 -2.96
N ALA A 79 -14.93 -11.82 -2.56
CA ALA A 79 -15.93 -10.80 -2.21
C ALA A 79 -15.50 -9.96 -1.00
N GLU A 80 -14.65 -10.49 -0.13
CA GLU A 80 -14.10 -9.74 1.01
C GLU A 80 -13.14 -8.64 0.59
N GLY A 81 -12.70 -8.63 -0.66
CA GLY A 81 -11.71 -7.68 -1.16
C GLY A 81 -12.07 -6.22 -0.95
N ARG A 82 -13.35 -5.87 -1.06
CA ARG A 82 -13.80 -4.49 -0.83
C ARG A 82 -13.63 -4.05 0.61
N GLU A 83 -13.96 -4.92 1.54
CA GLU A 83 -13.82 -4.63 2.97
C GLU A 83 -12.35 -4.48 3.35
N ILE A 84 -11.49 -5.33 2.79
CA ILE A 84 -10.06 -5.26 3.02
C ILE A 84 -9.51 -3.95 2.44
N ALA A 85 -9.91 -3.59 1.23
CA ALA A 85 -9.50 -2.34 0.59
C ALA A 85 -9.93 -1.13 1.41
N ASP A 86 -11.17 -1.12 1.89
CA ASP A 86 -11.69 -0.02 2.72
C ASP A 86 -10.92 0.11 4.02
N LYS A 87 -10.60 -1.00 4.65
CA LYS A 87 -9.84 -1.01 5.89
C LYS A 87 -8.43 -0.47 5.67
N CYS A 88 -7.77 -0.88 4.59
CA CYS A 88 -6.44 -0.38 4.24
C CYS A 88 -6.49 1.13 3.95
N ARG A 89 -7.49 1.58 3.20
CA ARG A 89 -7.63 3.00 2.87
C ARG A 89 -7.85 3.84 4.12
N ARG A 90 -8.72 3.41 5.02
CA ARG A 90 -8.96 4.12 6.28
C ARG A 90 -7.71 4.17 7.14
N TYR A 91 -6.97 3.08 7.18
CA TYR A 91 -5.71 3.03 7.90
C TYR A 91 -4.71 4.05 7.33
N LEU A 92 -4.57 4.10 6.01
CA LEU A 92 -3.65 5.04 5.36
C LEU A 92 -4.07 6.49 5.60
N GLU A 93 -5.37 6.78 5.53
CA GLU A 93 -5.89 8.11 5.82
C GLU A 93 -5.60 8.51 7.28
N TRP A 94 -5.83 7.58 8.19
CA TRP A 94 -5.56 7.83 9.61
C TRP A 94 -4.07 8.10 9.85
N MET A 95 -3.20 7.30 9.25
CA MET A 95 -1.74 7.48 9.39
C MET A 95 -1.29 8.84 8.83
N SER A 96 -1.89 9.29 7.73
CA SER A 96 -1.57 10.60 7.13
C SER A 96 -1.98 11.77 8.02
N ASN A 97 -3.03 11.58 8.82
CA ASN A 97 -3.55 12.63 9.70
C ASN A 97 -2.87 12.67 11.07
N GLU A 98 -2.06 11.67 11.38
CA GLU A 98 -1.38 11.55 12.67
C GLU A 98 -0.02 12.26 12.70
N VAL A 99 0.25 13.09 11.73
CA VAL A 99 1.53 13.81 11.65
C VAL A 99 1.53 15.00 12.61
#